data_5cd66269e7675dddc5d9c93298d6c16c
#
_entry.id   5cd66269e7675dddc5d9c93298d6c16c
#
_cell.length_a   1.000
_cell.length_b   1.000
_cell.length_c   1.000
_cell.angle_alpha   90.00
_cell.angle_beta   90.00
_cell.angle_gamma   90.00
#
_symmetry.space_group_name_H-M   'P 1'
#
loop_
_entity.id
_entity.type
_entity.pdbx_description
1 polymer ?
#
loop_
_entity_poly.entity_id
_entity_poly.type
_entity_poly.pdbx_seq_one_letter_code
_entity_poly.pdbx_strand_id
1 'polypeptide(L)'
;MRVSGAGVTQLAPQDAEFVYSESSRHRSNIVVVYLFDTSAEAAPLTEPEAIAWMRARLGHAGMFTRRLRRVPLDLDLPYWAPDPRMNLRDHVHVSPAEAPGWDPLRRQISRIADAPIDLTRPPWELHFITGVTTRERGLRRDPISAGDPDRMTAAVLKFHHSAGDGIATRDLGRRLFGPDTSHPPVPTRPRDWSTATAVTRALASLPVQCLRFRRGLAAAGAADERIRAEVADGTIVEPALSRPSCRFNRPISAELTFDLVILPGDQIRAAQAAADGATVNDVMLATISGALRTYLSEQDESPDGSLAAMVPMSLRGTGKGVADGPEGPRATHLALMAVDLHTDIGDPVDRLRAIGASTRLEKQRSRNEHVRRSARRIESSPALLLRLAGRAKAFKDHSGPTVERYNTMISNVPWAGDDLLLRSAPLVRTFGILEILDGSGLRHLIVSSRGDGVAVSFSTDAAMMPDTDRYRDLLRDSLRDLAEPAHEVGI
;
A
#
# COMPACT_ATOMS: atom_id res chain seq x y z
N MET A 1 15.50 -18.44 -17.67
CA MET A 1 15.05 -17.96 -19.00
C MET A 1 13.56 -17.67 -18.88
N ARG A 2 13.21 -16.40 -18.66
CA ARG A 2 11.80 -15.96 -18.59
C ARG A 2 11.27 -15.92 -20.03
N VAL A 3 10.30 -16.75 -20.35
CA VAL A 3 9.67 -16.71 -21.66
C VAL A 3 8.57 -15.67 -21.60
N SER A 4 8.88 -14.49 -22.07
CA SER A 4 7.92 -13.49 -22.51
C SER A 4 7.44 -13.89 -23.89
N GLY A 5 6.42 -14.72 -23.94
CA GLY A 5 5.62 -14.93 -25.15
C GLY A 5 4.42 -14.00 -25.07
N ALA A 6 4.08 -13.31 -26.17
CA ALA A 6 2.98 -12.36 -26.20
C ALA A 6 1.71 -12.93 -25.52
N GLY A 7 1.38 -12.42 -24.34
CA GLY A 7 0.14 -12.73 -23.65
C GLY A 7 0.21 -13.49 -22.32
N VAL A 8 1.17 -14.36 -22.07
CA VAL A 8 1.28 -15.16 -20.82
C VAL A 8 2.57 -14.81 -20.09
N THR A 9 2.46 -14.38 -18.84
CA THR A 9 3.62 -13.95 -18.02
C THR A 9 3.60 -14.67 -16.68
N GLN A 10 4.72 -15.27 -16.26
CA GLN A 10 4.84 -15.90 -14.96
C GLN A 10 5.00 -14.83 -13.87
N LEU A 11 4.32 -15.01 -12.75
CA LEU A 11 4.47 -14.14 -11.57
C LEU A 11 5.90 -14.24 -11.03
N ALA A 12 6.39 -13.15 -10.48
CA ALA A 12 7.57 -13.20 -9.63
C ALA A 12 7.22 -13.85 -8.29
N PRO A 13 8.19 -14.50 -7.60
CA PRO A 13 7.94 -15.12 -6.29
C PRO A 13 7.35 -14.15 -5.26
N GLN A 14 7.79 -12.89 -5.25
CA GLN A 14 7.29 -11.85 -4.35
C GLN A 14 5.81 -11.56 -4.60
N ASP A 15 5.39 -11.48 -5.88
CA ASP A 15 3.99 -11.23 -6.24
C ASP A 15 3.11 -12.46 -5.97
N ALA A 16 3.68 -13.66 -6.14
CA ALA A 16 2.99 -14.91 -5.84
C ALA A 16 2.77 -15.13 -4.34
N GLU A 17 3.60 -14.52 -3.47
CA GLU A 17 3.40 -14.55 -2.01
C GLU A 17 2.01 -14.02 -1.65
N PHE A 18 1.57 -12.90 -2.24
CA PHE A 18 0.24 -12.33 -1.99
C PHE A 18 -0.89 -13.29 -2.36
N VAL A 19 -0.72 -14.07 -3.45
CA VAL A 19 -1.70 -15.10 -3.86
C VAL A 19 -1.76 -16.27 -2.87
N TYR A 20 -0.63 -16.64 -2.27
CA TYR A 20 -0.54 -17.80 -1.38
C TYR A 20 -0.84 -17.47 0.09
N SER A 21 -0.65 -16.21 0.49
CA SER A 21 -0.94 -15.74 1.85
C SER A 21 -2.37 -15.21 2.02
N GLU A 22 -3.11 -15.04 0.93
CA GLU A 22 -4.51 -14.58 1.01
C GLU A 22 -5.40 -15.62 1.72
N SER A 23 -6.31 -15.13 2.55
CA SER A 23 -7.26 -15.94 3.31
C SER A 23 -8.60 -15.22 3.45
N SER A 24 -9.57 -15.84 4.13
CA SER A 24 -10.86 -15.18 4.41
C SER A 24 -10.73 -13.92 5.27
N ARG A 25 -9.67 -13.80 6.08
CA ARG A 25 -9.38 -12.63 6.93
C ARG A 25 -8.36 -11.68 6.32
N HIS A 26 -7.45 -12.20 5.51
CA HIS A 26 -6.38 -11.42 4.87
C HIS A 26 -6.70 -11.22 3.40
N ARG A 27 -7.10 -10.02 3.02
CA ARG A 27 -7.30 -9.64 1.62
C ARG A 27 -6.06 -8.92 1.12
N SER A 28 -5.51 -9.37 0.00
CA SER A 28 -4.37 -8.70 -0.62
C SER A 28 -4.84 -7.63 -1.62
N ASN A 29 -5.75 -6.74 -1.17
CA ASN A 29 -6.33 -5.70 -2.01
C ASN A 29 -5.60 -4.37 -1.83
N ILE A 30 -5.23 -3.74 -2.94
CA ILE A 30 -4.87 -2.32 -2.98
C ILE A 30 -6.09 -1.54 -3.44
N VAL A 31 -6.44 -0.49 -2.71
CA VAL A 31 -7.55 0.39 -3.06
C VAL A 31 -7.05 1.81 -3.15
N VAL A 32 -7.35 2.47 -4.27
CA VAL A 32 -7.06 3.89 -4.48
C VAL A 32 -8.35 4.62 -4.83
N VAL A 33 -8.57 5.72 -4.17
CA VAL A 33 -9.75 6.55 -4.35
C VAL A 33 -9.34 7.87 -4.97
N TYR A 34 -10.05 8.25 -6.03
CA TYR A 34 -9.92 9.53 -6.72
C TYR A 34 -11.25 10.26 -6.58
N LEU A 35 -11.25 11.43 -5.96
CA LEU A 35 -12.43 12.31 -5.87
C LEU A 35 -12.36 13.36 -6.97
N PHE A 36 -13.38 13.40 -7.83
CA PHE A 36 -13.47 14.34 -8.93
C PHE A 36 -14.59 15.37 -8.70
N ASP A 37 -14.32 16.62 -9.03
CA ASP A 37 -15.34 17.69 -9.02
C ASP A 37 -16.29 17.53 -10.20
N THR A 38 -17.49 17.06 -9.92
CA THR A 38 -18.54 16.88 -10.92
C THR A 38 -19.64 17.94 -10.83
N SER A 39 -19.39 19.08 -10.18
CA SER A 39 -20.36 20.16 -10.01
C SER A 39 -20.80 20.75 -11.35
N ALA A 40 -19.89 20.85 -12.32
CA ALA A 40 -20.16 21.36 -13.66
C ALA A 40 -20.79 20.31 -14.61
N GLU A 41 -20.85 19.05 -14.24
CA GLU A 41 -21.40 17.99 -15.08
C GLU A 41 -22.94 18.07 -15.12
N ALA A 42 -23.54 18.01 -16.31
CA ALA A 42 -24.99 18.11 -16.49
C ALA A 42 -25.76 16.95 -15.85
N ALA A 43 -25.16 15.76 -15.85
CA ALA A 43 -25.75 14.55 -15.28
C ALA A 43 -24.69 13.65 -14.65
N PRO A 44 -25.06 12.84 -13.64
CA PRO A 44 -24.16 11.83 -13.08
C PRO A 44 -23.70 10.83 -14.13
N LEU A 45 -22.47 10.29 -13.94
CA LEU A 45 -21.93 9.21 -14.79
C LEU A 45 -22.85 7.97 -14.70
N THR A 46 -23.25 7.45 -15.86
CA THR A 46 -24.05 6.23 -15.96
C THR A 46 -23.17 4.98 -16.16
N GLU A 47 -23.69 3.80 -15.84
CA GLU A 47 -22.95 2.53 -16.03
C GLU A 47 -22.53 2.30 -17.50
N PRO A 48 -23.38 2.50 -18.53
CA PRO A 48 -22.94 2.38 -19.92
C PRO A 48 -21.79 3.33 -20.30
N GLU A 49 -21.82 4.57 -19.81
CA GLU A 49 -20.75 5.54 -20.05
C GLU A 49 -19.45 5.13 -19.35
N ALA A 50 -19.52 4.66 -18.10
CA ALA A 50 -18.35 4.17 -17.35
C ALA A 50 -17.73 2.94 -18.03
N ILE A 51 -18.53 2.01 -18.51
CA ILE A 51 -18.09 0.84 -19.28
C ILE A 51 -17.43 1.27 -20.61
N ALA A 52 -18.02 2.23 -21.32
CA ALA A 52 -17.44 2.74 -22.57
C ALA A 52 -16.10 3.45 -22.31
N TRP A 53 -16.04 4.26 -21.24
CA TRP A 53 -14.84 4.96 -20.79
C TRP A 53 -13.71 3.97 -20.45
N MET A 54 -14.00 2.89 -19.71
CA MET A 54 -13.01 1.90 -19.32
C MET A 54 -12.60 1.01 -20.50
N ARG A 55 -13.54 0.69 -21.41
CA ARG A 55 -13.24 -0.09 -22.64
C ARG A 55 -12.14 0.55 -23.47
N ALA A 56 -12.17 1.88 -23.62
CA ALA A 56 -11.12 2.61 -24.32
C ALA A 56 -9.75 2.52 -23.62
N ARG A 57 -9.72 2.19 -22.32
CA ARG A 57 -8.50 2.21 -21.49
C ARG A 57 -7.92 0.83 -21.15
N LEU A 58 -8.53 -0.24 -21.61
CA LEU A 58 -8.09 -1.62 -21.29
C LEU A 58 -6.63 -1.90 -21.72
N GLY A 59 -6.14 -1.24 -22.77
CA GLY A 59 -4.77 -1.40 -23.23
C GLY A 59 -3.70 -0.79 -22.34
N HIS A 60 -4.06 0.06 -21.37
CA HIS A 60 -3.08 0.74 -20.52
C HIS A 60 -2.35 -0.18 -19.53
N ALA A 61 -2.98 -1.28 -19.11
CA ALA A 61 -2.35 -2.24 -18.22
C ALA A 61 -2.77 -3.68 -18.51
N GLY A 62 -1.81 -4.60 -18.49
CA GLY A 62 -2.08 -6.03 -18.75
C GLY A 62 -3.01 -6.66 -17.71
N MET A 63 -3.07 -6.13 -16.48
CA MET A 63 -3.96 -6.61 -15.43
C MET A 63 -5.44 -6.48 -15.80
N PHE A 64 -5.80 -5.54 -16.68
CA PHE A 64 -7.20 -5.32 -17.05
C PHE A 64 -7.80 -6.44 -17.89
N THR A 65 -6.96 -7.26 -18.55
CA THR A 65 -7.42 -8.30 -19.49
C THR A 65 -6.87 -9.67 -19.18
N ARG A 66 -6.08 -9.82 -18.12
CA ARG A 66 -5.42 -11.08 -17.75
C ARG A 66 -5.94 -11.58 -16.41
N ARG A 67 -6.07 -12.88 -16.28
CA ARG A 67 -6.46 -13.57 -15.06
C ARG A 67 -5.35 -14.47 -14.55
N LEU A 68 -5.41 -14.84 -13.26
CA LEU A 68 -4.46 -15.77 -12.65
C LEU A 68 -4.70 -17.20 -13.14
N ARG A 69 -3.62 -17.88 -13.47
CA ARG A 69 -3.61 -19.32 -13.79
C ARG A 69 -2.58 -20.03 -12.92
N ARG A 70 -3.06 -20.91 -12.07
CA ARG A 70 -2.20 -21.76 -11.24
C ARG A 70 -1.82 -23.03 -12.00
N VAL A 71 -0.58 -23.47 -11.81
CA VAL A 71 -0.15 -24.78 -12.29
C VAL A 71 -0.68 -25.84 -11.31
N PRO A 72 -1.24 -26.96 -11.78
CA PRO A 72 -1.71 -28.01 -10.89
C PRO A 72 -0.67 -28.39 -9.83
N LEU A 73 -1.10 -28.63 -8.61
CA LEU A 73 -0.29 -28.96 -7.42
C LEU A 73 0.74 -27.87 -7.05
N ASP A 74 0.64 -26.66 -7.66
CA ASP A 74 1.63 -25.59 -7.53
C ASP A 74 3.06 -26.06 -7.87
N LEU A 75 3.19 -26.88 -8.92
CA LEU A 75 4.48 -27.35 -9.43
C LEU A 75 5.37 -26.22 -9.96
N ASP A 76 4.77 -25.07 -10.29
CA ASP A 76 5.46 -23.86 -10.68
C ASP A 76 4.68 -22.63 -10.20
N LEU A 77 5.31 -21.44 -10.24
CA LEU A 77 4.67 -20.17 -9.91
C LEU A 77 3.47 -19.91 -10.83
N PRO A 78 2.44 -19.21 -10.35
CA PRO A 78 1.28 -18.84 -11.15
C PRO A 78 1.64 -17.98 -12.37
N TYR A 79 0.69 -17.88 -13.30
CA TYR A 79 0.83 -17.10 -14.51
C TYR A 79 -0.34 -16.12 -14.68
N TRP A 80 -0.05 -14.94 -15.18
CA TRP A 80 -1.05 -14.05 -15.78
C TRP A 80 -1.28 -14.51 -17.23
N ALA A 81 -2.50 -14.88 -17.55
CA ALA A 81 -2.92 -15.30 -18.89
C ALA A 81 -4.15 -14.51 -19.33
N PRO A 82 -4.32 -14.23 -20.63
CA PRO A 82 -5.51 -13.53 -21.12
C PRO A 82 -6.79 -14.22 -20.68
N ASP A 83 -7.82 -13.42 -20.40
CA ASP A 83 -9.17 -13.93 -20.14
C ASP A 83 -10.05 -13.71 -21.37
N PRO A 84 -10.33 -14.78 -22.16
CA PRO A 84 -11.15 -14.66 -23.36
C PRO A 84 -12.64 -14.42 -23.04
N ARG A 85 -13.05 -14.57 -21.78
CA ARG A 85 -14.44 -14.39 -21.32
C ARG A 85 -14.63 -13.14 -20.47
N MET A 86 -13.63 -12.24 -20.48
CA MET A 86 -13.71 -11.00 -19.71
C MET A 86 -14.92 -10.19 -20.13
N ASN A 87 -15.71 -9.76 -19.14
CA ASN A 87 -16.87 -8.89 -19.31
C ASN A 87 -16.69 -7.67 -18.41
N LEU A 88 -16.68 -6.47 -18.97
CA LEU A 88 -16.53 -5.23 -18.22
C LEU A 88 -17.62 -4.98 -17.18
N ARG A 89 -18.81 -5.52 -17.36
CA ARG A 89 -19.89 -5.41 -16.36
C ARG A 89 -19.57 -6.09 -15.03
N ASP A 90 -18.63 -7.04 -15.04
CA ASP A 90 -18.17 -7.73 -13.83
C ASP A 90 -17.09 -6.93 -13.08
N HIS A 91 -16.59 -5.85 -13.67
CA HIS A 91 -15.45 -5.08 -13.18
C HIS A 91 -15.73 -3.58 -12.99
N VAL A 92 -16.75 -3.03 -13.68
CA VAL A 92 -17.08 -1.60 -13.64
C VAL A 92 -18.47 -1.45 -13.06
N HIS A 93 -18.55 -0.73 -11.95
CA HIS A 93 -19.79 -0.55 -11.19
C HIS A 93 -20.05 0.95 -11.00
N VAL A 94 -21.33 1.34 -11.10
CA VAL A 94 -21.75 2.71 -10.80
C VAL A 94 -22.87 2.64 -9.77
N SER A 95 -22.73 3.36 -8.69
CA SER A 95 -23.73 3.47 -7.63
C SER A 95 -23.82 4.90 -7.12
N PRO A 96 -24.97 5.35 -6.63
CA PRO A 96 -25.06 6.62 -5.92
C PRO A 96 -24.39 6.52 -4.54
N ALA A 97 -23.97 7.66 -4.00
CA ALA A 97 -23.61 7.78 -2.59
C ALA A 97 -24.86 7.45 -1.74
N GLU A 98 -24.71 6.63 -0.71
CA GLU A 98 -25.81 6.15 0.12
C GLU A 98 -26.48 7.26 0.94
N ALA A 99 -25.67 8.25 1.36
CA ALA A 99 -26.13 9.47 2.02
C ALA A 99 -25.07 10.57 1.89
N PRO A 100 -25.40 11.84 2.14
CA PRO A 100 -24.44 12.93 2.20
C PRO A 100 -23.40 12.77 3.31
N GLY A 101 -22.21 13.33 3.11
CA GLY A 101 -21.16 13.43 4.13
C GLY A 101 -20.09 12.33 4.03
N TRP A 102 -19.06 12.49 4.88
CA TRP A 102 -17.88 11.63 4.87
C TRP A 102 -18.16 10.21 5.36
N ASP A 103 -18.86 10.05 6.48
CA ASP A 103 -19.05 8.74 7.11
C ASP A 103 -19.84 7.73 6.25
N PRO A 104 -20.94 8.10 5.57
CA PRO A 104 -21.59 7.20 4.62
C PRO A 104 -20.67 6.79 3.47
N LEU A 105 -19.95 7.75 2.87
CA LEU A 105 -18.98 7.47 1.81
C LEU A 105 -17.87 6.54 2.30
N ARG A 106 -17.29 6.80 3.46
CA ARG A 106 -16.26 6.00 4.09
C ARG A 106 -16.71 4.55 4.28
N ARG A 107 -17.91 4.33 4.83
CA ARG A 107 -18.47 2.99 5.02
C ARG A 107 -18.72 2.27 3.69
N GLN A 108 -19.21 2.99 2.67
CA GLN A 108 -19.43 2.41 1.33
C GLN A 108 -18.10 1.98 0.70
N ILE A 109 -17.07 2.80 0.81
CA ILE A 109 -15.71 2.48 0.32
C ILE A 109 -15.08 1.33 1.14
N SER A 110 -15.26 1.28 2.46
CA SER A 110 -14.75 0.18 3.31
C SER A 110 -15.31 -1.17 2.85
N ARG A 111 -16.61 -1.26 2.55
CA ARG A 111 -17.22 -2.49 2.03
C ARG A 111 -16.65 -2.92 0.67
N ILE A 112 -16.38 -1.95 -0.21
CA ILE A 112 -15.71 -2.24 -1.49
C ILE A 112 -14.29 -2.76 -1.23
N ALA A 113 -13.54 -2.14 -0.33
CA ALA A 113 -12.16 -2.51 -0.03
C ALA A 113 -12.06 -3.91 0.59
N ASP A 114 -12.99 -4.26 1.47
CA ASP A 114 -12.99 -5.54 2.19
C ASP A 114 -13.49 -6.72 1.34
N ALA A 115 -14.29 -6.46 0.31
CA ALA A 115 -14.81 -7.52 -0.57
C ALA A 115 -13.65 -8.27 -1.29
N PRO A 116 -13.71 -9.61 -1.41
CA PRO A 116 -12.68 -10.38 -2.10
C PRO A 116 -12.64 -10.10 -3.59
N ILE A 117 -11.46 -10.24 -4.21
CA ILE A 117 -11.30 -10.23 -5.67
C ILE A 117 -11.20 -11.66 -6.19
N ASP A 118 -12.00 -11.98 -7.20
CA ASP A 118 -11.95 -13.29 -7.89
C ASP A 118 -10.77 -13.33 -8.87
N LEU A 119 -9.68 -13.98 -8.47
CA LEU A 119 -8.48 -14.14 -9.30
C LEU A 119 -8.67 -15.06 -10.53
N THR A 120 -9.81 -15.76 -10.63
CA THR A 120 -10.17 -16.53 -11.84
C THR A 120 -10.62 -15.61 -12.99
N ARG A 121 -10.78 -14.31 -12.70
CA ARG A 121 -11.06 -13.20 -13.61
C ARG A 121 -9.91 -12.19 -13.56
N PRO A 122 -9.89 -11.13 -14.39
CA PRO A 122 -8.95 -10.02 -14.22
C PRO A 122 -9.03 -9.45 -12.80
N PRO A 123 -7.88 -9.25 -12.11
CA PRO A 123 -7.84 -9.04 -10.66
C PRO A 123 -8.09 -7.59 -10.25
N TRP A 124 -9.14 -6.96 -10.76
CA TRP A 124 -9.47 -5.56 -10.49
C TRP A 124 -10.98 -5.29 -10.55
N GLU A 125 -11.40 -4.25 -9.87
CA GLU A 125 -12.72 -3.63 -9.94
C GLU A 125 -12.56 -2.10 -9.95
N LEU A 126 -13.46 -1.41 -10.63
CA LEU A 126 -13.56 0.05 -10.64
C LEU A 126 -14.98 0.45 -10.30
N HIS A 127 -15.16 1.08 -9.15
CA HIS A 127 -16.46 1.55 -8.68
C HIS A 127 -16.51 3.08 -8.77
N PHE A 128 -17.55 3.60 -9.42
CA PHE A 128 -17.89 5.01 -9.41
C PHE A 128 -19.04 5.27 -8.44
N ILE A 129 -18.77 6.02 -7.38
CA ILE A 129 -19.79 6.46 -6.42
C ILE A 129 -20.15 7.90 -6.80
N THR A 130 -21.35 8.10 -7.35
CA THR A 130 -21.81 9.39 -7.86
C THR A 130 -22.62 10.15 -6.81
N GLY A 131 -22.69 11.48 -6.94
CA GLY A 131 -23.49 12.32 -6.05
C GLY A 131 -22.95 12.44 -4.63
N VAL A 132 -21.62 12.29 -4.46
CA VAL A 132 -20.96 12.59 -3.19
C VAL A 132 -21.09 14.08 -2.91
N THR A 133 -21.61 14.46 -1.75
CA THR A 133 -21.84 15.85 -1.36
C THR A 133 -21.29 16.14 0.03
N THR A 134 -20.92 17.41 0.25
CA THR A 134 -20.39 17.92 1.52
C THR A 134 -21.45 18.56 2.41
N ARG A 135 -22.71 18.54 2.02
CA ARG A 135 -23.82 19.37 2.54
C ARG A 135 -24.32 19.08 3.95
N GLU A 136 -23.72 18.22 4.71
CA GLU A 136 -24.00 18.24 6.13
C GLU A 136 -23.23 19.40 6.79
N ARG A 137 -23.97 20.26 7.49
CA ARG A 137 -23.46 21.31 8.37
C ARG A 137 -22.75 20.66 9.56
N GLY A 138 -21.76 19.81 9.30
CA GLY A 138 -21.03 19.05 10.29
C GLY A 138 -19.56 19.45 10.22
N LEU A 139 -19.08 19.91 11.33
CA LEU A 139 -17.70 19.94 11.80
C LEU A 139 -16.63 20.26 10.72
N ARG A 140 -16.00 21.40 10.84
CA ARG A 140 -14.80 21.88 10.11
C ARG A 140 -13.63 20.86 10.07
N ARG A 141 -13.84 19.61 10.49
CA ARG A 141 -12.80 18.58 10.69
C ARG A 141 -12.93 17.38 9.77
N ASP A 142 -13.99 17.29 8.96
CA ASP A 142 -14.16 16.17 8.03
C ASP A 142 -13.19 16.25 6.85
N PRO A 143 -12.70 15.10 6.34
CA PRO A 143 -11.86 15.03 5.15
C PRO A 143 -12.49 15.65 3.90
N ILE A 144 -13.81 15.69 3.85
CA ILE A 144 -14.61 16.40 2.84
C ILE A 144 -15.32 17.55 3.57
N SER A 145 -14.91 18.78 3.33
CA SER A 145 -15.32 19.95 4.10
C SER A 145 -15.88 21.09 3.25
N ALA A 146 -16.32 22.16 3.89
CA ALA A 146 -16.97 23.33 3.29
C ALA A 146 -16.14 24.10 2.23
N GLY A 147 -14.93 23.68 1.90
CA GLY A 147 -14.12 24.21 0.79
C GLY A 147 -14.06 23.28 -0.42
N ASP A 148 -14.62 22.07 -0.31
CA ASP A 148 -14.67 21.13 -1.41
C ASP A 148 -15.91 21.37 -2.31
N PRO A 149 -15.91 20.88 -3.56
CA PRO A 149 -17.02 21.03 -4.49
C PRO A 149 -18.36 20.49 -3.95
N ASP A 150 -19.45 21.16 -4.31
CA ASP A 150 -20.81 20.77 -3.88
C ASP A 150 -21.24 19.38 -4.32
N ARG A 151 -20.66 18.87 -5.41
CA ARG A 151 -20.96 17.55 -5.96
C ARG A 151 -19.70 16.91 -6.51
N MET A 152 -19.40 15.73 -6.02
CA MET A 152 -18.24 14.95 -6.45
C MET A 152 -18.64 13.55 -6.91
N THR A 153 -17.73 12.91 -7.64
CA THR A 153 -17.75 11.48 -7.94
C THR A 153 -16.48 10.84 -7.41
N ALA A 154 -16.61 9.78 -6.61
CA ALA A 154 -15.48 8.97 -6.18
C ALA A 154 -15.26 7.82 -7.16
N ALA A 155 -14.08 7.74 -7.78
CA ALA A 155 -13.63 6.57 -8.51
C ALA A 155 -12.75 5.71 -7.59
N VAL A 156 -13.23 4.54 -7.21
CA VAL A 156 -12.56 3.60 -6.32
C VAL A 156 -11.98 2.49 -7.19
N LEU A 157 -10.67 2.53 -7.41
CA LEU A 157 -9.94 1.50 -8.12
C LEU A 157 -9.39 0.50 -7.11
N LYS A 158 -9.87 -0.73 -7.19
CA LYS A 158 -9.46 -1.84 -6.36
C LYS A 158 -8.80 -2.90 -7.22
N PHE A 159 -7.66 -3.43 -6.80
CA PHE A 159 -7.01 -4.52 -7.49
C PHE A 159 -6.16 -5.35 -6.51
N HIS A 160 -5.91 -6.61 -6.90
CA HIS A 160 -5.12 -7.52 -6.07
C HIS A 160 -3.63 -7.16 -6.13
N HIS A 161 -2.95 -7.16 -4.99
CA HIS A 161 -1.55 -6.73 -4.82
C HIS A 161 -0.56 -7.49 -5.73
N SER A 162 -0.85 -8.75 -6.08
CA SER A 162 -0.02 -9.53 -7.02
C SER A 162 -0.01 -8.96 -8.45
N ALA A 163 -0.93 -8.05 -8.79
CA ALA A 163 -1.01 -7.44 -10.13
C ALA A 163 -0.27 -6.09 -10.25
N GLY A 164 0.13 -5.49 -9.12
CA GLY A 164 0.89 -4.23 -9.10
C GLY A 164 1.26 -3.77 -7.69
N ASP A 165 2.20 -2.86 -7.61
CA ASP A 165 2.65 -2.21 -6.37
C ASP A 165 2.22 -0.72 -6.31
N GLY A 166 2.55 -0.03 -5.21
CA GLY A 166 2.20 1.37 -5.01
C GLY A 166 2.72 2.34 -6.07
N ILE A 167 3.90 2.06 -6.69
CA ILE A 167 4.44 2.90 -7.77
C ILE A 167 3.71 2.61 -9.07
N ALA A 168 3.42 1.33 -9.34
CA ALA A 168 2.58 0.94 -10.48
C ALA A 168 1.18 1.56 -10.38
N THR A 169 0.65 1.69 -9.17
CA THR A 169 -0.63 2.33 -8.87
C THR A 169 -0.65 3.80 -9.27
N ARG A 170 0.41 4.55 -8.95
CA ARG A 170 0.56 5.96 -9.35
C ARG A 170 0.54 6.10 -10.87
N ASP A 171 1.36 5.32 -11.56
CA ASP A 171 1.48 5.36 -13.02
C ASP A 171 0.17 4.89 -13.67
N LEU A 172 -0.54 3.96 -13.06
CA LEU A 172 -1.86 3.52 -13.51
C LEU A 172 -2.91 4.64 -13.40
N GLY A 173 -2.93 5.39 -12.30
CA GLY A 173 -3.79 6.56 -12.15
C GLY A 173 -3.58 7.59 -13.26
N ARG A 174 -2.32 7.90 -13.60
CA ARG A 174 -1.99 8.79 -14.72
C ARG A 174 -2.43 8.26 -16.07
N ARG A 175 -2.32 6.96 -16.31
CA ARG A 175 -2.79 6.34 -17.56
C ARG A 175 -4.30 6.30 -17.69
N LEU A 176 -5.02 6.16 -16.57
CA LEU A 176 -6.49 6.13 -16.58
C LEU A 176 -7.11 7.52 -16.67
N PHE A 177 -6.59 8.46 -15.90
CA PHE A 177 -7.21 9.78 -15.67
C PHE A 177 -6.36 10.95 -16.17
N GLY A 178 -5.13 10.70 -16.66
CA GLY A 178 -4.26 11.75 -17.18
C GLY A 178 -4.75 12.32 -18.51
N PRO A 179 -4.15 13.44 -18.93
CA PRO A 179 -4.53 14.15 -20.16
C PRO A 179 -4.15 13.40 -21.45
N ASP A 180 -3.29 12.37 -21.35
CA ASP A 180 -2.91 11.57 -22.50
C ASP A 180 -4.08 10.71 -22.97
N THR A 181 -4.62 11.07 -24.13
CA THR A 181 -5.74 10.36 -24.77
C THR A 181 -5.28 9.18 -25.64
N SER A 182 -3.98 8.87 -25.66
CA SER A 182 -3.49 7.68 -26.36
C SER A 182 -4.03 6.41 -25.69
N HIS A 183 -4.75 5.60 -26.44
CA HIS A 183 -5.33 4.35 -25.96
C HIS A 183 -4.62 3.20 -26.63
N PRO A 184 -3.57 2.62 -25.99
CA PRO A 184 -2.87 1.50 -26.57
C PRO A 184 -3.84 0.34 -26.84
N PRO A 185 -3.78 -0.28 -28.02
CA PRO A 185 -4.69 -1.37 -28.34
C PRO A 185 -4.46 -2.57 -27.41
N VAL A 186 -5.55 -3.22 -27.05
CA VAL A 186 -5.47 -4.53 -26.40
C VAL A 186 -4.87 -5.52 -27.38
N PRO A 187 -3.84 -6.32 -27.00
CA PRO A 187 -3.26 -7.32 -27.89
C PRO A 187 -4.31 -8.29 -28.40
N THR A 188 -4.54 -8.33 -29.70
CA THR A 188 -5.64 -9.09 -30.34
C THR A 188 -5.36 -10.58 -30.55
N ARG A 189 -4.13 -11.03 -30.37
CA ARG A 189 -3.73 -12.45 -30.49
C ARG A 189 -3.04 -12.92 -29.21
N PRO A 190 -3.79 -13.22 -28.15
CA PRO A 190 -3.21 -13.83 -26.97
C PRO A 190 -2.82 -15.28 -27.27
N ARG A 191 -1.65 -15.72 -26.80
CA ARG A 191 -1.37 -17.14 -26.68
C ARG A 191 -2.33 -17.72 -25.64
N ASP A 192 -3.11 -18.72 -26.03
CA ASP A 192 -3.99 -19.42 -25.12
C ASP A 192 -3.18 -20.13 -24.04
N TRP A 193 -3.70 -20.08 -22.82
CA TRP A 193 -3.17 -20.87 -21.73
C TRP A 193 -3.41 -22.35 -21.99
N SER A 194 -2.36 -23.16 -21.89
CA SER A 194 -2.44 -24.61 -21.91
C SER A 194 -1.92 -25.17 -20.60
N THR A 195 -2.78 -25.82 -19.83
CA THR A 195 -2.42 -26.47 -18.56
C THR A 195 -1.39 -27.59 -18.80
N ALA A 196 -1.56 -28.39 -19.86
CA ALA A 196 -0.62 -29.45 -20.20
C ALA A 196 0.78 -28.89 -20.47
N THR A 197 0.89 -27.83 -21.26
CA THR A 197 2.16 -27.15 -21.52
C THR A 197 2.78 -26.59 -20.25
N ALA A 198 1.96 -26.01 -19.37
CA ALA A 198 2.45 -25.47 -18.08
C ALA A 198 2.99 -26.57 -17.16
N VAL A 199 2.29 -27.71 -17.07
CA VAL A 199 2.75 -28.88 -16.26
C VAL A 199 4.03 -29.45 -16.85
N THR A 200 4.10 -29.72 -18.16
CA THR A 200 5.31 -30.24 -18.82
C THR A 200 6.50 -29.33 -18.57
N ARG A 201 6.31 -28.03 -18.72
CA ARG A 201 7.34 -27.01 -18.45
C ARG A 201 7.76 -27.00 -16.98
N ALA A 202 6.79 -27.07 -16.05
CA ALA A 202 7.06 -27.12 -14.63
C ALA A 202 7.94 -28.34 -14.29
N LEU A 203 7.57 -29.53 -14.75
CA LEU A 203 8.33 -30.76 -14.54
C LEU A 203 9.74 -30.67 -15.14
N ALA A 204 9.88 -30.20 -16.37
CA ALA A 204 11.18 -30.02 -17.00
C ALA A 204 12.07 -29.00 -16.30
N SER A 205 11.49 -27.98 -15.64
CA SER A 205 12.23 -26.95 -14.92
C SER A 205 12.56 -27.28 -13.47
N LEU A 206 11.98 -28.32 -12.88
CA LEU A 206 12.17 -28.70 -11.47
C LEU A 206 13.66 -28.80 -11.05
N PRO A 207 14.56 -29.48 -11.78
CA PRO A 207 15.96 -29.55 -11.40
C PRO A 207 16.63 -28.17 -11.32
N VAL A 208 16.30 -27.30 -12.28
CA VAL A 208 16.83 -25.94 -12.35
C VAL A 208 16.25 -25.08 -11.22
N GLN A 209 14.96 -25.23 -10.90
CA GLN A 209 14.32 -24.55 -9.77
C GLN A 209 14.97 -24.96 -8.44
N CYS A 210 15.17 -26.27 -8.21
CA CYS A 210 15.84 -26.78 -7.02
C CYS A 210 17.28 -26.24 -6.90
N LEU A 211 18.04 -26.23 -8.00
CA LEU A 211 19.41 -25.70 -7.99
C LEU A 211 19.43 -24.19 -7.71
N ARG A 212 18.49 -23.43 -8.32
CA ARG A 212 18.35 -21.99 -8.09
C ARG A 212 18.00 -21.71 -6.63
N PHE A 213 17.06 -22.44 -6.06
CA PHE A 213 16.67 -22.33 -4.66
C PHE A 213 17.84 -22.61 -3.72
N ARG A 214 18.57 -23.72 -3.91
CA ARG A 214 19.76 -24.04 -3.11
C ARG A 214 20.82 -22.96 -3.19
N ARG A 215 21.10 -22.43 -4.40
CA ARG A 215 22.05 -21.32 -4.59
C ARG A 215 21.58 -20.04 -3.92
N GLY A 216 20.28 -19.73 -4.03
CA GLY A 216 19.68 -18.57 -3.37
C GLY A 216 19.75 -18.66 -1.86
N LEU A 217 19.49 -19.84 -1.29
CA LEU A 217 19.60 -20.10 0.15
C LEU A 217 21.07 -19.97 0.64
N ALA A 218 22.02 -20.57 -0.08
CA ALA A 218 23.44 -20.43 0.23
C ALA A 218 23.93 -18.99 0.15
N ALA A 219 23.51 -18.25 -0.89
CA ALA A 219 23.86 -16.84 -1.06
C ALA A 219 23.27 -15.95 0.05
N ALA A 220 22.02 -16.24 0.48
CA ALA A 220 21.40 -15.55 1.60
C ALA A 220 22.11 -15.88 2.93
N GLY A 221 22.45 -17.15 3.18
CA GLY A 221 23.23 -17.55 4.37
C GLY A 221 24.58 -16.86 4.45
N ALA A 222 25.36 -16.84 3.36
CA ALA A 222 26.63 -16.10 3.30
C ALA A 222 26.43 -14.58 3.51
N ALA A 223 25.34 -14.00 3.02
CA ALA A 223 25.01 -12.61 3.26
C ALA A 223 24.67 -12.37 4.75
N ASP A 224 23.91 -13.26 5.38
CA ASP A 224 23.56 -13.17 6.80
C ASP A 224 24.80 -13.28 7.70
N GLU A 225 25.82 -14.07 7.33
CA GLU A 225 27.11 -14.12 8.02
C GLU A 225 27.88 -12.82 7.92
N ARG A 226 27.90 -12.20 6.73
CA ARG A 226 28.51 -10.90 6.53
C ARG A 226 27.81 -9.79 7.30
N ILE A 227 26.46 -9.79 7.31
CA ILE A 227 25.69 -8.83 8.12
C ILE A 227 26.06 -8.96 9.60
N ARG A 228 26.15 -10.18 10.13
CA ARG A 228 26.56 -10.41 11.53
C ARG A 228 27.97 -9.88 11.83
N ALA A 229 28.91 -10.05 10.89
CA ALA A 229 30.25 -9.51 11.04
C ALA A 229 30.26 -7.96 11.02
N GLU A 230 29.52 -7.35 10.10
CA GLU A 230 29.40 -5.88 9.98
C GLU A 230 28.61 -5.26 11.14
N VAL A 231 27.72 -6.00 11.79
CA VAL A 231 27.08 -5.59 13.05
C VAL A 231 28.09 -5.67 14.21
N ALA A 232 28.90 -6.73 14.26
CA ALA A 232 29.88 -6.91 15.32
C ALA A 232 31.03 -5.86 15.29
N ASP A 233 31.38 -5.38 14.10
CA ASP A 233 32.42 -4.32 13.92
C ASP A 233 31.83 -2.89 13.93
N GLY A 234 30.50 -2.75 14.06
CA GLY A 234 29.79 -1.46 14.13
C GLY A 234 29.55 -0.78 12.79
N THR A 235 29.83 -1.41 11.65
CA THR A 235 29.57 -0.86 10.31
C THR A 235 28.06 -0.78 10.02
N ILE A 236 27.28 -1.73 10.57
CA ILE A 236 25.82 -1.75 10.50
C ILE A 236 25.25 -1.71 11.92
N VAL A 237 24.25 -0.86 12.14
CA VAL A 237 23.42 -0.91 13.35
C VAL A 237 22.25 -1.84 13.10
N GLU A 238 22.10 -2.86 13.92
CA GLU A 238 20.94 -3.74 13.84
C GLU A 238 19.73 -3.09 14.54
N PRO A 239 18.54 -3.05 13.89
CA PRO A 239 17.35 -2.54 14.55
C PRO A 239 16.95 -3.48 15.70
N ALA A 240 16.31 -2.94 16.72
CA ALA A 240 15.80 -3.76 17.81
C ALA A 240 14.92 -4.90 17.26
N LEU A 241 15.23 -6.13 17.65
CA LEU A 241 14.55 -7.33 17.14
C LEU A 241 13.18 -7.55 17.77
N SER A 242 12.94 -6.90 18.93
CA SER A 242 11.72 -7.02 19.71
C SER A 242 11.15 -5.65 20.03
N ARG A 243 9.86 -5.49 19.77
CA ARG A 243 9.08 -4.31 20.13
C ARG A 243 7.95 -4.71 21.07
N PRO A 244 7.51 -3.81 21.97
CA PRO A 244 6.34 -4.09 22.78
C PRO A 244 5.12 -4.33 21.90
N SER A 245 4.28 -5.27 22.27
CA SER A 245 3.00 -5.50 21.61
C SER A 245 1.97 -4.47 22.06
N CYS A 246 1.09 -4.06 21.15
CA CYS A 246 -0.06 -3.22 21.43
C CYS A 246 -1.32 -3.84 20.78
N ARG A 247 -2.48 -3.20 20.97
CA ARG A 247 -3.76 -3.68 20.41
C ARG A 247 -3.71 -3.98 18.92
N PHE A 248 -2.92 -3.21 18.16
CA PHE A 248 -2.78 -3.37 16.70
C PHE A 248 -1.96 -4.59 16.28
N ASN A 249 -1.34 -5.30 17.22
CA ASN A 249 -0.61 -6.54 16.96
C ASN A 249 -1.43 -7.81 17.22
N ARG A 250 -2.71 -7.65 17.57
CA ARG A 250 -3.65 -8.76 17.79
C ARG A 250 -4.18 -9.33 16.47
N PRO A 251 -4.85 -10.50 16.49
CA PRO A 251 -5.62 -10.98 15.37
C PRO A 251 -6.72 -10.00 14.98
N ILE A 252 -6.92 -9.79 13.67
CA ILE A 252 -7.98 -8.91 13.15
C ILE A 252 -9.35 -9.60 13.22
N SER A 253 -10.43 -8.80 13.40
CA SER A 253 -11.81 -9.28 13.38
C SER A 253 -12.37 -9.52 11.96
N ALA A 254 -11.61 -9.14 10.92
CA ALA A 254 -12.01 -9.10 9.51
C ALA A 254 -13.08 -8.04 9.20
N GLU A 255 -13.17 -6.97 9.96
CA GLU A 255 -13.97 -5.79 9.66
C GLU A 255 -13.04 -4.59 9.43
N LEU A 256 -12.69 -4.36 8.16
CA LEU A 256 -11.84 -3.25 7.77
C LEU A 256 -12.60 -1.94 7.89
N THR A 257 -12.01 -0.99 8.61
CA THR A 257 -12.39 0.43 8.57
C THR A 257 -11.20 1.29 8.20
N PHE A 258 -11.44 2.52 7.78
CA PHE A 258 -10.38 3.49 7.51
C PHE A 258 -10.86 4.90 7.81
N ASP A 259 -9.93 5.83 7.94
CA ASP A 259 -10.25 7.25 7.90
C ASP A 259 -9.12 8.02 7.20
N LEU A 260 -9.31 9.31 7.00
CA LEU A 260 -8.45 10.20 6.24
C LEU A 260 -8.30 11.54 6.95
N VAL A 261 -7.07 12.06 7.00
CA VAL A 261 -6.79 13.44 7.40
C VAL A 261 -6.03 14.16 6.30
N ILE A 262 -6.35 15.43 6.10
CA ILE A 262 -5.55 16.32 5.26
C ILE A 262 -4.74 17.21 6.19
N LEU A 263 -3.43 17.11 6.09
CA LEU A 263 -2.47 17.86 6.89
C LEU A 263 -1.97 19.06 6.08
N PRO A 264 -2.02 20.30 6.63
CA PRO A 264 -1.59 21.52 5.92
C PRO A 264 -0.08 21.52 5.66
N GLY A 265 0.32 21.91 4.44
CA GLY A 265 1.73 21.93 4.06
C GLY A 265 2.54 23.03 4.75
N ASP A 266 1.93 24.14 5.13
CA ASP A 266 2.56 25.18 5.95
C ASP A 266 2.96 24.65 7.34
N GLN A 267 2.08 23.89 8.02
CA GLN A 267 2.40 23.24 9.28
C GLN A 267 3.49 22.18 9.11
N ILE A 268 3.47 21.42 8.02
CA ILE A 268 4.54 20.45 7.72
C ILE A 268 5.89 21.14 7.56
N ARG A 269 5.93 22.28 6.85
CA ARG A 269 7.15 23.08 6.69
C ARG A 269 7.62 23.69 8.03
N ALA A 270 6.69 24.18 8.85
CA ALA A 270 7.01 24.69 10.18
C ALA A 270 7.61 23.57 11.06
N ALA A 271 7.00 22.39 11.07
CA ALA A 271 7.53 21.22 11.79
C ALA A 271 8.91 20.78 11.27
N GLN A 272 9.18 20.85 9.96
CA GLN A 272 10.53 20.59 9.42
C GLN A 272 11.56 21.60 9.94
N ALA A 273 11.19 22.86 10.05
CA ALA A 273 12.09 23.91 10.54
C ALA A 273 12.41 23.78 12.03
N ALA A 274 11.58 23.06 12.82
CA ALA A 274 11.84 22.81 14.23
C ALA A 274 12.99 21.83 14.51
N ALA A 275 13.44 21.07 13.48
CA ALA A 275 14.53 20.12 13.63
C ALA A 275 15.43 20.13 12.38
N ASP A 276 16.71 20.53 12.56
CA ASP A 276 17.67 20.62 11.45
C ASP A 276 17.81 19.31 10.66
N GLY A 277 17.65 19.41 9.35
CA GLY A 277 17.78 18.29 8.42
C GLY A 277 16.61 17.30 8.42
N ALA A 278 15.50 17.61 9.08
CA ALA A 278 14.29 16.81 9.03
C ALA A 278 13.67 16.81 7.61
N THR A 279 13.29 15.64 7.14
CA THR A 279 12.59 15.49 5.87
C THR A 279 11.07 15.49 6.11
N VAL A 280 10.26 15.72 5.04
CA VAL A 280 8.79 15.56 5.12
C VAL A 280 8.42 14.19 5.66
N ASN A 281 9.16 13.14 5.25
CA ASN A 281 8.92 11.79 5.74
C ASN A 281 9.14 11.67 7.25
N ASP A 282 10.18 12.30 7.79
CA ASP A 282 10.47 12.27 9.23
C ASP A 282 9.37 13.01 10.01
N VAL A 283 8.87 14.14 9.50
CA VAL A 283 7.71 14.87 10.07
C VAL A 283 6.46 13.99 10.07
N MET A 284 6.17 13.29 8.97
CA MET A 284 5.01 12.39 8.91
C MET A 284 5.12 11.23 9.90
N LEU A 285 6.31 10.63 10.03
CA LEU A 285 6.56 9.58 11.01
C LEU A 285 6.39 10.11 12.44
N ALA A 286 6.89 11.33 12.74
CA ALA A 286 6.76 11.96 14.05
C ALA A 286 5.30 12.32 14.38
N THR A 287 4.55 12.79 13.38
CA THR A 287 3.10 13.06 13.51
C THR A 287 2.33 11.79 13.87
N ILE A 288 2.57 10.69 13.13
CA ILE A 288 1.95 9.41 13.40
C ILE A 288 2.38 8.85 14.76
N SER A 289 3.65 8.98 15.09
CA SER A 289 4.18 8.57 16.40
C SER A 289 3.49 9.28 17.57
N GLY A 290 3.34 10.60 17.51
CA GLY A 290 2.66 11.38 18.54
C GLY A 290 1.19 11.00 18.68
N ALA A 291 0.49 10.83 17.55
CA ALA A 291 -0.89 10.39 17.55
C ALA A 291 -1.05 8.99 18.15
N LEU A 292 -0.16 8.04 17.81
CA LEU A 292 -0.16 6.68 18.37
C LEU A 292 0.09 6.69 19.89
N ARG A 293 1.08 7.46 20.34
CA ARG A 293 1.39 7.62 21.76
C ARG A 293 0.16 8.08 22.53
N THR A 294 -0.48 9.16 22.07
CA THR A 294 -1.65 9.73 22.76
C THR A 294 -2.84 8.78 22.68
N TYR A 295 -3.12 8.19 21.52
CA TYR A 295 -4.23 7.26 21.34
C TYR A 295 -4.12 6.05 22.26
N LEU A 296 -2.94 5.41 22.32
CA LEU A 296 -2.73 4.25 23.18
C LEU A 296 -2.86 4.64 24.68
N SER A 297 -2.35 5.81 25.07
CA SER A 297 -2.52 6.32 26.44
C SER A 297 -3.99 6.57 26.79
N GLU A 298 -4.80 7.11 25.88
CA GLU A 298 -6.25 7.31 26.06
C GLU A 298 -7.02 5.98 26.16
N GLN A 299 -6.43 4.89 25.67
CA GLN A 299 -6.98 3.54 25.74
C GLN A 299 -6.40 2.71 26.91
N ASP A 300 -5.76 3.37 27.89
CA ASP A 300 -5.08 2.74 29.02
C ASP A 300 -3.99 1.72 28.61
N GLU A 301 -3.43 1.89 27.41
CA GLU A 301 -2.29 1.10 26.90
C GLU A 301 -1.03 1.97 26.88
N SER A 302 -0.06 1.63 27.72
CA SER A 302 1.28 2.27 27.73
C SER A 302 2.33 1.20 27.50
N PRO A 303 2.71 0.94 26.24
CA PRO A 303 3.72 -0.07 25.94
C PRO A 303 5.06 0.23 26.61
N ASP A 304 5.69 -0.79 27.21
CA ASP A 304 7.03 -0.70 27.81
C ASP A 304 8.10 -0.54 26.70
N GLY A 305 8.30 0.67 26.23
CA GLY A 305 9.25 1.03 25.20
C GLY A 305 8.64 1.56 23.91
N SER A 306 9.50 1.84 22.94
CA SER A 306 9.09 2.45 21.70
C SER A 306 8.49 1.46 20.70
N LEU A 307 7.46 1.92 20.00
CA LEU A 307 6.90 1.22 18.83
C LEU A 307 7.78 1.43 17.59
N ALA A 308 7.61 0.58 16.59
CA ALA A 308 8.27 0.72 15.30
C ALA A 308 7.29 0.63 14.13
N ALA A 309 7.67 1.29 13.03
CA ALA A 309 6.95 1.19 11.77
C ALA A 309 7.76 0.42 10.72
N MET A 310 7.09 -0.41 9.94
CA MET A 310 7.60 -0.89 8.67
C MET A 310 7.39 0.21 7.61
N VAL A 311 8.49 0.72 7.05
CA VAL A 311 8.47 1.79 6.05
C VAL A 311 9.08 1.27 4.74
N PRO A 312 8.27 1.09 3.67
CA PRO A 312 8.79 0.73 2.36
C PRO A 312 9.62 1.86 1.75
N MET A 313 10.82 1.55 1.28
CA MET A 313 11.70 2.49 0.59
C MET A 313 11.96 2.01 -0.84
N SER A 314 11.72 2.86 -1.84
CA SER A 314 12.09 2.55 -3.22
C SER A 314 13.60 2.58 -3.41
N LEU A 315 14.16 1.52 -3.97
CA LEU A 315 15.56 1.42 -4.38
C LEU A 315 15.78 1.87 -5.84
N ARG A 316 14.74 2.37 -6.52
CA ARG A 316 14.85 2.94 -7.87
C ARG A 316 15.68 4.23 -7.80
N GLY A 317 16.74 4.32 -8.59
CA GLY A 317 17.67 5.48 -8.59
C GLY A 317 19.04 5.22 -7.97
N THR A 318 19.28 4.09 -7.31
CA THR A 318 20.60 3.73 -6.74
C THR A 318 21.46 2.88 -7.70
N GLY A 319 21.00 2.61 -8.91
CA GLY A 319 21.75 1.86 -9.93
C GLY A 319 21.39 2.33 -11.34
N LYS A 320 22.41 2.55 -12.18
CA LYS A 320 22.25 2.86 -13.60
C LYS A 320 21.49 1.72 -14.29
N GLY A 321 20.35 2.03 -14.91
CA GLY A 321 19.82 1.30 -16.04
C GLY A 321 18.99 0.06 -15.73
N VAL A 322 17.70 0.24 -15.42
CA VAL A 322 16.66 -0.64 -16.00
C VAL A 322 15.55 0.29 -16.47
N ALA A 323 15.55 0.57 -17.77
CA ALA A 323 14.43 1.22 -18.42
C ALA A 323 13.19 0.33 -18.26
N ASP A 324 12.07 0.94 -17.88
CA ASP A 324 10.76 0.29 -17.91
C ASP A 324 10.48 -0.13 -19.35
N GLY A 325 10.53 -1.44 -19.60
CA GLY A 325 10.12 -1.99 -20.88
C GLY A 325 8.59 -1.96 -21.01
N PRO A 326 8.04 -2.09 -22.22
CA PRO A 326 6.58 -2.04 -22.47
C PRO A 326 5.78 -3.16 -21.81
N GLU A 327 6.39 -4.01 -21.00
CA GLU A 327 5.79 -5.20 -20.36
C GLU A 327 5.35 -5.00 -18.91
N GLY A 328 5.27 -3.76 -18.42
CA GLY A 328 4.84 -3.44 -17.04
C GLY A 328 5.98 -3.50 -16.01
N PRO A 329 5.72 -3.08 -14.76
CA PRO A 329 6.74 -2.98 -13.74
C PRO A 329 7.33 -4.35 -13.41
N ARG A 330 8.64 -4.48 -13.59
CA ARG A 330 9.39 -5.65 -13.11
C ARG A 330 9.49 -5.57 -11.59
N ALA A 331 9.40 -6.72 -10.95
CA ALA A 331 9.45 -6.99 -9.52
C ALA A 331 9.85 -5.80 -8.62
N THR A 332 9.02 -5.52 -7.66
CA THR A 332 9.14 -4.45 -6.67
C THR A 332 10.55 -4.37 -6.06
N HIS A 333 11.33 -3.36 -6.46
CA HIS A 333 12.62 -3.06 -5.85
C HIS A 333 12.38 -2.18 -4.60
N LEU A 334 11.68 -2.72 -3.60
CA LEU A 334 11.47 -2.07 -2.32
C LEU A 334 12.39 -2.69 -1.27
N ALA A 335 13.01 -1.85 -0.44
CA ALA A 335 13.55 -2.25 0.85
C ALA A 335 12.50 -1.96 1.91
N LEU A 336 12.38 -2.85 2.89
CA LEU A 336 11.53 -2.65 4.06
C LEU A 336 12.43 -2.21 5.22
N MET A 337 12.24 -0.99 5.69
CA MET A 337 12.94 -0.44 6.85
C MET A 337 12.09 -0.66 8.10
N ALA A 338 12.71 -1.03 9.23
CA ALA A 338 12.08 -1.07 10.54
C ALA A 338 12.48 0.19 11.32
N VAL A 339 11.71 1.27 11.18
CA VAL A 339 12.03 2.57 11.77
C VAL A 339 11.45 2.66 13.17
N ASP A 340 12.27 2.98 14.13
CA ASP A 340 11.85 3.31 15.50
C ASP A 340 11.03 4.60 15.50
N LEU A 341 9.83 4.55 16.09
CA LEU A 341 8.92 5.70 16.16
C LEU A 341 9.15 6.56 17.42
N HIS A 342 10.00 6.10 18.34
CA HIS A 342 10.30 6.82 19.58
C HIS A 342 9.04 7.30 20.33
N THR A 343 8.04 6.42 20.41
CA THR A 343 6.76 6.72 21.11
C THR A 343 6.94 6.91 22.61
N ASP A 344 8.05 6.49 23.18
CA ASP A 344 8.48 6.72 24.56
C ASP A 344 8.95 8.15 24.83
N ILE A 345 9.39 8.90 23.80
CA ILE A 345 9.80 10.30 23.94
C ILE A 345 8.56 11.21 23.99
N GLY A 346 8.41 11.99 25.06
CA GLY A 346 7.28 12.90 25.29
C GLY A 346 7.36 14.17 24.42
N ASP A 347 8.54 14.81 24.36
CA ASP A 347 8.73 16.05 23.61
C ASP A 347 8.60 15.80 22.10
N PRO A 348 7.75 16.57 21.36
CA PRO A 348 7.52 16.35 19.93
C PRO A 348 8.77 16.58 19.09
N VAL A 349 9.58 17.59 19.40
CA VAL A 349 10.76 17.97 18.61
C VAL A 349 11.91 16.99 18.84
N ASP A 350 12.12 16.57 20.08
CA ASP A 350 13.14 15.54 20.40
C ASP A 350 12.76 14.20 19.78
N ARG A 351 11.48 13.85 19.78
CA ARG A 351 10.97 12.68 19.08
C ARG A 351 11.21 12.78 17.57
N LEU A 352 10.97 13.93 16.93
CA LEU A 352 11.26 14.15 15.51
C LEU A 352 12.77 13.99 15.20
N ARG A 353 13.64 14.53 16.05
CA ARG A 353 15.11 14.39 15.91
C ARG A 353 15.54 12.92 15.99
N ALA A 354 15.01 12.19 16.98
CA ALA A 354 15.29 10.77 17.19
C ALA A 354 14.81 9.91 16.01
N ILE A 355 13.59 10.15 15.50
CA ILE A 355 13.05 9.49 14.31
C ILE A 355 13.92 9.78 13.08
N GLY A 356 14.33 11.02 12.87
CA GLY A 356 15.24 11.39 11.78
C GLY A 356 16.58 10.66 11.84
N ALA A 357 17.13 10.46 13.05
CA ALA A 357 18.35 9.67 13.25
C ALA A 357 18.11 8.19 12.90
N SER A 358 17.04 7.57 13.41
CA SER A 358 16.66 6.19 13.13
C SER A 358 16.39 5.96 11.63
N THR A 359 15.73 6.89 10.96
CA THR A 359 15.47 6.83 9.51
C THR A 359 16.78 6.86 8.70
N ARG A 360 17.74 7.68 9.11
CA ARG A 360 19.07 7.73 8.43
C ARG A 360 19.83 6.41 8.58
N LEU A 361 19.87 5.84 9.78
CA LEU A 361 20.51 4.55 10.04
C LEU A 361 19.86 3.42 9.21
N GLU A 362 18.53 3.34 9.20
CA GLU A 362 17.81 2.33 8.42
C GLU A 362 17.99 2.52 6.91
N LYS A 363 18.04 3.74 6.40
CA LYS A 363 18.38 4.01 4.99
C LYS A 363 19.80 3.55 4.65
N GLN A 364 20.77 3.79 5.52
CA GLN A 364 22.16 3.31 5.35
C GLN A 364 22.19 1.77 5.33
N ARG A 365 21.55 1.12 6.32
CA ARG A 365 21.44 -0.33 6.41
C ARG A 365 20.77 -0.94 5.16
N SER A 366 19.65 -0.37 4.72
CA SER A 366 18.89 -0.86 3.55
C SER A 366 19.66 -0.72 2.22
N ARG A 367 20.67 0.15 2.15
CA ARG A 367 21.57 0.30 0.99
C ARG A 367 22.72 -0.70 1.01
N ASN A 368 22.99 -1.34 2.15
CA ASN A 368 24.04 -2.35 2.26
C ASN A 368 23.79 -3.53 1.33
N GLU A 369 24.82 -3.99 0.62
CA GLU A 369 24.70 -5.06 -0.38
C GLU A 369 24.29 -6.39 0.24
N HIS A 370 24.82 -6.73 1.42
CA HIS A 370 24.54 -7.98 2.10
C HIS A 370 23.11 -8.01 2.63
N VAL A 371 22.60 -6.91 3.20
CA VAL A 371 21.20 -6.76 3.62
C VAL A 371 20.26 -6.94 2.43
N ARG A 372 20.56 -6.31 1.30
CA ARG A 372 19.76 -6.47 0.07
C ARG A 372 19.81 -7.88 -0.49
N ARG A 373 20.96 -8.55 -0.41
CA ARG A 373 21.13 -9.94 -0.88
C ARG A 373 20.35 -10.92 0.00
N SER A 374 20.39 -10.77 1.31
CA SER A 374 19.60 -11.55 2.25
C SER A 374 18.10 -11.38 2.03
N ALA A 375 17.61 -10.15 1.84
CA ALA A 375 16.20 -9.86 1.55
C ALA A 375 15.69 -10.52 0.26
N ARG A 376 16.56 -10.76 -0.74
CA ARG A 376 16.21 -11.40 -2.02
C ARG A 376 16.05 -12.92 -1.95
N ARG A 377 16.14 -13.56 -0.77
CA ARG A 377 15.95 -15.02 -0.64
C ARG A 377 14.64 -15.51 -1.22
N ILE A 378 13.58 -14.70 -1.13
CA ILE A 378 12.26 -15.01 -1.67
C ILE A 378 12.26 -15.15 -3.20
N GLU A 379 13.15 -14.45 -3.92
CA GLU A 379 13.22 -14.46 -5.38
C GLU A 379 13.55 -15.83 -5.98
N SER A 380 14.13 -16.71 -5.17
CA SER A 380 14.49 -18.07 -5.56
C SER A 380 13.53 -19.14 -5.04
N SER A 381 12.50 -18.74 -4.27
CA SER A 381 11.59 -19.67 -3.60
C SER A 381 10.67 -20.39 -4.60
N PRO A 382 10.60 -21.74 -4.56
CA PRO A 382 9.64 -22.50 -5.35
C PRO A 382 8.20 -22.23 -4.89
N ALA A 383 7.25 -22.36 -5.81
CA ALA A 383 5.81 -22.13 -5.56
C ALA A 383 5.28 -22.95 -4.37
N LEU A 384 5.65 -24.23 -4.28
CA LEU A 384 5.21 -25.10 -3.20
C LEU A 384 5.65 -24.58 -1.81
N LEU A 385 6.88 -24.07 -1.69
CA LEU A 385 7.39 -23.52 -0.42
C LEU A 385 6.67 -22.21 -0.07
N LEU A 386 6.41 -21.32 -1.04
CA LEU A 386 5.62 -20.11 -0.81
C LEU A 386 4.20 -20.46 -0.36
N ARG A 387 3.58 -21.46 -0.97
CA ARG A 387 2.25 -21.93 -0.55
C ARG A 387 2.25 -22.50 0.88
N LEU A 388 3.25 -23.30 1.23
CA LEU A 388 3.38 -23.85 2.59
C LEU A 388 3.62 -22.74 3.61
N ALA A 389 4.49 -21.77 3.28
CA ALA A 389 4.75 -20.61 4.14
C ALA A 389 3.48 -19.73 4.30
N GLY A 390 2.74 -19.48 3.23
CA GLY A 390 1.48 -18.74 3.28
C GLY A 390 0.44 -19.43 4.16
N ARG A 391 0.31 -20.76 4.03
CA ARG A 391 -0.57 -21.54 4.93
C ARG A 391 -0.11 -21.50 6.38
N ALA A 392 1.19 -21.69 6.63
CA ALA A 392 1.72 -21.62 8.00
C ALA A 392 1.47 -20.24 8.63
N LYS A 393 1.58 -19.16 7.84
CA LYS A 393 1.25 -17.80 8.27
C LYS A 393 -0.24 -17.66 8.62
N ALA A 394 -1.14 -18.24 7.83
CA ALA A 394 -2.57 -18.19 8.06
C ALA A 394 -3.02 -18.99 9.30
N PHE A 395 -2.24 -20.00 9.72
CA PHE A 395 -2.47 -20.82 10.92
C PHE A 395 -1.68 -20.35 12.14
N LYS A 396 -0.80 -19.33 12.00
CA LYS A 396 -0.06 -18.80 13.14
C LYS A 396 -1.04 -18.21 14.14
N ASP A 397 -1.03 -18.76 15.36
CA ASP A 397 -1.80 -18.19 16.47
C ASP A 397 -1.10 -16.92 16.96
N HIS A 398 -1.81 -15.79 16.89
CA HIS A 398 -1.36 -14.48 17.37
C HIS A 398 -1.94 -14.12 18.75
N SER A 399 -2.58 -15.09 19.43
CA SER A 399 -3.19 -14.87 20.76
C SER A 399 -2.19 -14.87 21.91
N GLY A 400 -0.94 -15.27 21.68
CA GLY A 400 0.13 -15.25 22.67
C GLY A 400 1.02 -14.00 22.59
N PRO A 401 1.92 -13.79 23.57
CA PRO A 401 2.92 -12.73 23.50
C PRO A 401 3.82 -12.95 22.29
N THR A 402 3.68 -12.10 21.29
CA THR A 402 4.50 -12.14 20.07
C THR A 402 5.63 -11.15 20.17
N VAL A 403 6.82 -11.56 19.71
CA VAL A 403 7.94 -10.65 19.51
C VAL A 403 7.69 -9.93 18.19
N GLU A 404 7.28 -8.67 18.28
CA GLU A 404 7.00 -7.87 17.11
C GLU A 404 8.27 -7.15 16.64
N ARG A 405 8.48 -7.10 15.33
CA ARG A 405 9.53 -6.28 14.73
C ARG A 405 9.05 -4.88 14.43
N TYR A 406 7.78 -4.72 14.21
CA TYR A 406 7.08 -3.45 13.94
C TYR A 406 5.61 -3.60 14.34
N ASN A 407 5.01 -2.48 14.71
CA ASN A 407 3.64 -2.41 15.21
C ASN A 407 2.66 -1.87 14.16
N THR A 408 3.16 -1.12 13.19
CA THR A 408 2.37 -0.54 12.11
C THR A 408 3.17 -0.52 10.81
N MET A 409 2.49 -0.27 9.70
CA MET A 409 3.11 0.02 8.40
C MET A 409 2.81 1.46 8.00
N ILE A 410 3.82 2.18 7.53
CA ILE A 410 3.68 3.55 7.03
C ILE A 410 4.27 3.61 5.63
N SER A 411 3.40 3.71 4.62
CA SER A 411 3.79 3.82 3.22
C SER A 411 3.65 5.27 2.76
N ASN A 412 4.67 5.76 2.06
CA ASN A 412 4.65 7.08 1.45
C ASN A 412 4.74 6.93 -0.08
N VAL A 413 3.68 7.33 -0.76
CA VAL A 413 3.58 7.26 -2.22
C VAL A 413 3.55 8.68 -2.78
N PRO A 414 4.52 9.04 -3.64
CA PRO A 414 4.53 10.35 -4.26
C PRO A 414 3.31 10.51 -5.17
N TRP A 415 2.77 11.73 -5.20
CA TRP A 415 1.62 12.13 -5.99
C TRP A 415 1.77 11.84 -7.49
N ALA A 416 0.67 11.49 -8.15
CA ALA A 416 0.65 11.17 -9.57
C ALA A 416 0.64 12.39 -10.52
N GLY A 417 0.34 13.60 -10.01
CA GLY A 417 0.20 14.83 -10.78
C GLY A 417 -1.20 15.45 -10.65
N ASP A 418 -1.32 16.72 -11.03
CA ASP A 418 -2.52 17.53 -10.82
C ASP A 418 -3.51 17.49 -11.99
N ASP A 419 -3.16 16.87 -13.11
CA ASP A 419 -3.87 16.95 -14.40
C ASP A 419 -4.83 15.77 -14.60
N LEU A 420 -5.25 15.09 -13.53
CA LEU A 420 -6.13 13.94 -13.65
C LEU A 420 -7.58 14.39 -13.83
N LEU A 421 -8.26 13.81 -14.82
CA LEU A 421 -9.62 14.13 -15.21
C LEU A 421 -10.48 12.87 -15.30
N LEU A 422 -11.69 12.94 -14.75
CA LEU A 422 -12.76 12.00 -15.09
C LEU A 422 -13.70 12.71 -16.08
N ARG A 423 -13.65 12.33 -17.36
CA ARG A 423 -14.28 13.11 -18.44
C ARG A 423 -13.71 14.53 -18.44
N SER A 424 -14.51 15.54 -18.08
CA SER A 424 -14.09 16.94 -17.90
C SER A 424 -13.91 17.34 -16.43
N ALA A 425 -14.28 16.47 -15.49
CA ALA A 425 -14.25 16.75 -14.07
C ALA A 425 -12.81 16.68 -13.52
N PRO A 426 -12.27 17.76 -12.94
CA PRO A 426 -10.92 17.75 -12.40
C PRO A 426 -10.84 16.96 -11.09
N LEU A 427 -9.67 16.39 -10.83
CA LEU A 427 -9.38 15.72 -9.58
C LEU A 427 -9.32 16.73 -8.43
N VAL A 428 -10.01 16.41 -7.34
CA VAL A 428 -9.97 17.16 -6.07
C VAL A 428 -8.94 16.55 -5.14
N ARG A 429 -8.97 15.21 -5.00
CA ARG A 429 -8.17 14.50 -3.98
C ARG A 429 -7.94 13.06 -4.36
N THR A 430 -6.82 12.50 -3.90
CA THR A 430 -6.53 11.07 -3.94
C THR A 430 -6.06 10.58 -2.58
N PHE A 431 -6.46 9.39 -2.23
CA PHE A 431 -5.98 8.64 -1.08
C PHE A 431 -6.09 7.14 -1.35
N GLY A 432 -5.54 6.32 -0.48
CA GLY A 432 -5.64 4.88 -0.62
C GLY A 432 -5.96 4.17 0.68
N ILE A 433 -6.30 2.91 0.58
CA ILE A 433 -6.60 2.03 1.69
C ILE A 433 -5.68 0.82 1.56
N LEU A 434 -4.93 0.54 2.61
CA LEU A 434 -4.06 -0.63 2.69
C LEU A 434 -4.80 -1.78 3.36
N GLU A 435 -4.49 -2.99 2.91
CA GLU A 435 -4.96 -4.20 3.59
C GLU A 435 -4.43 -4.26 5.03
N ILE A 436 -5.22 -4.76 5.97
CA ILE A 436 -4.79 -5.07 7.33
C ILE A 436 -4.53 -6.57 7.48
N LEU A 437 -3.65 -6.94 8.42
CA LEU A 437 -3.23 -8.32 8.64
C LEU A 437 -3.19 -8.64 10.14
N ASP A 438 -3.32 -9.93 10.48
CA ASP A 438 -3.03 -10.39 11.84
C ASP A 438 -1.62 -9.94 12.24
N GLY A 439 -1.48 -9.35 13.41
CA GLY A 439 -0.24 -8.76 13.89
C GLY A 439 0.12 -7.39 13.30
N SER A 440 -0.70 -6.84 12.38
CA SER A 440 -0.51 -5.51 11.76
C SER A 440 -1.87 -4.90 11.39
N GLY A 441 -2.70 -4.69 12.41
CA GLY A 441 -4.07 -4.21 12.31
C GLY A 441 -4.21 -2.70 12.15
N LEU A 442 -3.11 -1.95 12.03
CA LEU A 442 -3.11 -0.52 11.72
C LEU A 442 -2.05 -0.22 10.66
N ARG A 443 -2.44 0.46 9.59
CA ARG A 443 -1.55 0.84 8.49
C ARG A 443 -1.86 2.23 7.98
N HIS A 444 -0.82 2.96 7.60
CA HIS A 444 -0.92 4.33 7.12
C HIS A 444 -0.42 4.45 5.69
N LEU A 445 -1.15 5.21 4.88
CA LEU A 445 -0.72 5.60 3.55
C LEU A 445 -0.68 7.12 3.45
N ILE A 446 0.48 7.64 3.13
CA ILE A 446 0.75 9.07 2.95
C ILE A 446 0.77 9.34 1.44
N VAL A 447 -0.06 10.28 1.01
CA VAL A 447 -0.11 10.72 -0.39
C VAL A 447 -0.08 12.24 -0.42
N SER A 448 0.84 12.84 -1.18
CA SER A 448 0.82 14.29 -1.38
C SER A 448 -0.53 14.71 -1.96
N SER A 449 -1.10 15.81 -1.50
CA SER A 449 -2.38 16.32 -1.98
C SER A 449 -2.17 17.44 -3.02
N ARG A 450 -3.21 17.69 -3.81
CA ARG A 450 -3.26 18.88 -4.66
C ARG A 450 -3.19 20.13 -3.77
N GLY A 451 -2.43 21.13 -4.21
CA GLY A 451 -2.13 22.29 -3.38
C GLY A 451 -1.00 21.98 -2.39
N ASP A 452 -1.02 22.60 -1.24
CA ASP A 452 0.06 22.58 -0.26
C ASP A 452 -0.26 21.70 0.96
N GLY A 453 -0.73 20.48 0.73
CA GLY A 453 -1.11 19.57 1.79
C GLY A 453 -0.70 18.12 1.54
N VAL A 454 -0.88 17.28 2.56
CA VAL A 454 -0.62 15.85 2.52
C VAL A 454 -1.83 15.10 3.04
N ALA A 455 -2.32 14.14 2.27
CA ALA A 455 -3.35 13.21 2.71
C ALA A 455 -2.70 12.05 3.46
N VAL A 456 -3.13 11.82 4.69
CA VAL A 456 -2.77 10.64 5.47
C VAL A 456 -4.04 9.83 5.70
N SER A 457 -4.17 8.72 5.00
CA SER A 457 -5.19 7.72 5.28
C SER A 457 -4.63 6.64 6.18
N PHE A 458 -5.47 6.08 7.03
CA PHE A 458 -5.12 4.93 7.84
C PHE A 458 -6.22 3.89 7.79
N SER A 459 -5.81 2.64 7.67
CA SER A 459 -6.68 1.46 7.64
C SER A 459 -6.49 0.70 8.93
N THR A 460 -7.57 0.25 9.54
CA THR A 460 -7.52 -0.49 10.80
C THR A 460 -8.66 -1.49 10.89
N ASP A 461 -8.60 -2.35 11.90
CA ASP A 461 -9.70 -3.21 12.31
C ASP A 461 -10.67 -2.42 13.20
N ALA A 462 -11.98 -2.53 12.89
CA ALA A 462 -13.02 -1.78 13.62
C ALA A 462 -13.06 -2.11 15.12
N ALA A 463 -12.69 -3.32 15.52
CA ALA A 463 -12.63 -3.70 16.93
C ALA A 463 -11.37 -3.17 17.64
N MET A 464 -10.28 -2.92 16.89
CA MET A 464 -9.05 -2.36 17.44
C MET A 464 -9.11 -0.83 17.59
N MET A 465 -9.83 -0.15 16.69
CA MET A 465 -10.00 1.31 16.69
C MET A 465 -11.45 1.66 16.31
N PRO A 466 -12.39 1.62 17.26
CA PRO A 466 -13.79 1.95 17.00
C PRO A 466 -14.03 3.44 16.76
N ASP A 467 -13.13 4.30 17.22
CA ASP A 467 -13.17 5.76 17.22
C ASP A 467 -12.13 6.35 16.24
N THR A 468 -12.22 6.00 14.97
CA THR A 468 -11.29 6.47 13.93
C THR A 468 -11.25 7.99 13.80
N ASP A 469 -12.35 8.67 14.05
CA ASP A 469 -12.44 10.14 14.10
C ASP A 469 -11.56 10.74 15.21
N ARG A 470 -11.48 10.10 16.38
CA ARG A 470 -10.57 10.53 17.46
C ARG A 470 -9.10 10.41 17.01
N TYR A 471 -8.72 9.29 16.40
CA TYR A 471 -7.35 9.11 15.91
C TYR A 471 -7.01 10.10 14.79
N ARG A 472 -7.96 10.40 13.90
CA ARG A 472 -7.84 11.47 12.89
C ARG A 472 -7.55 12.84 13.51
N ASP A 473 -8.24 13.19 14.61
CA ASP A 473 -8.02 14.44 15.32
C ASP A 473 -6.65 14.45 16.00
N LEU A 474 -6.22 13.34 16.61
CA LEU A 474 -4.88 13.21 17.18
C LEU A 474 -3.75 13.37 16.16
N LEU A 475 -3.95 12.94 14.92
CA LEU A 475 -2.98 13.20 13.83
C LEU A 475 -2.84 14.70 13.53
N ARG A 476 -3.94 15.46 13.56
CA ARG A 476 -3.89 16.94 13.41
C ARG A 476 -3.22 17.61 14.59
N ASP A 477 -3.60 17.19 15.80
CA ASP A 477 -3.06 17.75 17.03
C ASP A 477 -1.55 17.49 17.11
N SER A 478 -1.11 16.28 16.81
CA SER A 478 0.32 15.92 16.80
C SER A 478 1.14 16.74 15.80
N LEU A 479 0.61 17.03 14.59
CA LEU A 479 1.31 17.92 13.66
C LEU A 479 1.36 19.37 14.16
N ARG A 480 0.27 19.86 14.76
CA ARG A 480 0.24 21.20 15.34
C ARG A 480 1.28 21.34 16.45
N ASP A 481 1.39 20.37 17.35
CA ASP A 481 2.36 20.36 18.42
C ASP A 481 3.82 20.34 17.93
N LEU A 482 4.05 19.74 16.74
CA LEU A 482 5.36 19.79 16.05
C LEU A 482 5.62 21.14 15.38
N ALA A 483 4.58 21.77 14.83
CA ALA A 483 4.68 23.03 14.09
C ALA A 483 4.78 24.25 15.03
N GLU A 484 4.17 24.14 16.21
CA GLU A 484 4.13 25.17 17.24
C GLU A 484 4.65 24.58 18.56
N PRO A 485 5.93 24.19 18.65
CA PRO A 485 6.47 23.64 19.88
C PRO A 485 6.32 24.68 20.99
N ALA A 486 5.83 24.26 22.16
CA ALA A 486 5.69 25.13 23.31
C ALA A 486 7.01 25.85 23.56
N HIS A 487 7.02 27.18 23.43
CA HIS A 487 8.15 27.95 23.87
C HIS A 487 8.34 27.63 25.36
N GLU A 488 9.51 27.12 25.74
CA GLU A 488 9.88 27.05 27.15
C GLU A 488 9.62 28.44 27.73
N VAL A 489 8.61 28.54 28.58
CA VAL A 489 8.42 29.70 29.43
C VAL A 489 9.63 29.66 30.37
N GLY A 490 10.68 30.36 29.97
CA GLY A 490 11.84 30.57 30.81
C GLY A 490 11.39 31.15 32.13
N ILE A 491 11.54 30.38 33.16
CA ILE A 491 11.45 30.83 34.56
C ILE A 491 12.80 31.45 34.95
#